data_3057a6e1b7447249910a294b308d55e1
#
_entry.id   3057a6e1b7447249910a294b308d55e1
#
_cell.length_a   1.000
_cell.length_b   1.000
_cell.length_c   1.000
_cell.angle_alpha   90.00
_cell.angle_beta   90.00
_cell.angle_gamma   90.00
#
_symmetry.space_group_name_H-M   'P 1'
#
loop_
_entity.id
_entity.type
_entity.pdbx_description
1 polymer ?
#
loop_
_entity_poly.entity_id
_entity_poly.type
_entity_poly.pdbx_seq_one_letter_code
_entity_poly.pdbx_strand_id
1 'polypeptide(L)'
;MFSEIKTTSDVQTFLEKTNYLHDGYIIDVRYTHMGISKTESGHYVEPYKTKLILQILVTSMWDAVVEIEFDSLLEWQIKDNGFGDIFHTSVTFDERNRIIWSDDAYTSRDALKRGSYVIASFMKWRILE
;
A
#
# COMPACT_ATOMS: atom_id res chain seq x y z
N MET A 1 -8.32 -1.20 -14.68
CA MET A 1 -8.12 0.26 -14.58
C MET A 1 -7.95 0.66 -13.13
N PHE A 2 -6.89 1.44 -12.85
CA PHE A 2 -6.63 1.89 -11.49
C PHE A 2 -7.54 3.03 -11.06
N SER A 3 -7.87 3.04 -9.77
CA SER A 3 -8.55 4.17 -9.11
C SER A 3 -7.57 4.84 -8.15
N GLU A 4 -7.40 6.14 -8.27
CA GLU A 4 -6.49 6.91 -7.43
C GLU A 4 -7.13 7.28 -6.09
N ILE A 5 -6.31 7.34 -5.05
CA ILE A 5 -6.71 7.80 -3.71
C ILE A 5 -6.19 9.21 -3.50
N LYS A 6 -7.09 10.19 -3.52
CA LYS A 6 -6.73 11.61 -3.32
C LYS A 6 -7.53 12.26 -2.20
N THR A 7 -8.70 11.75 -1.89
CA THR A 7 -9.63 12.35 -0.94
C THR A 7 -10.14 11.30 0.04
N THR A 8 -10.79 11.76 1.10
CA THR A 8 -11.45 10.84 2.05
C THR A 8 -12.58 10.08 1.39
N SER A 9 -13.22 10.66 0.38
CA SER A 9 -14.25 9.97 -0.42
C SER A 9 -13.64 8.80 -1.21
N ASP A 10 -12.44 8.99 -1.78
CA ASP A 10 -11.72 7.93 -2.49
C ASP A 10 -11.35 6.80 -1.54
N VAL A 11 -10.93 7.13 -0.32
CA VAL A 11 -10.63 6.13 0.72
C VAL A 11 -11.89 5.31 1.03
N GLN A 12 -13.02 5.97 1.23
CA GLN A 12 -14.26 5.27 1.55
C GLN A 12 -14.67 4.33 0.42
N THR A 13 -14.56 4.77 -0.83
CA THR A 13 -14.84 3.94 -1.99
C THR A 13 -13.92 2.72 -2.04
N PHE A 14 -12.64 2.91 -1.79
CA PHE A 14 -11.67 1.81 -1.74
C PHE A 14 -12.06 0.79 -0.66
N LEU A 15 -12.30 1.26 0.55
CA LEU A 15 -12.64 0.39 1.67
C LEU A 15 -13.92 -0.41 1.40
N GLU A 16 -14.95 0.25 0.91
CA GLU A 16 -16.23 -0.42 0.63
C GLU A 16 -16.10 -1.44 -0.50
N LYS A 17 -15.46 -1.06 -1.60
CA LYS A 17 -15.34 -1.94 -2.77
C LYS A 17 -14.40 -3.12 -2.56
N THR A 18 -13.48 -3.02 -1.61
CA THR A 18 -12.58 -4.13 -1.28
C THR A 18 -12.97 -4.85 -0.01
N ASN A 19 -14.15 -4.54 0.54
CA ASN A 19 -14.63 -5.10 1.80
C ASN A 19 -13.60 -4.93 2.93
N TYR A 20 -12.95 -3.74 2.99
CA TYR A 20 -11.92 -3.41 3.98
C TYR A 20 -10.73 -4.38 3.95
N LEU A 21 -10.50 -5.04 2.82
CA LEU A 21 -9.53 -6.13 2.66
C LEU A 21 -9.70 -7.24 3.71
N HIS A 22 -10.92 -7.40 4.23
CA HIS A 22 -11.22 -8.36 5.29
C HIS A 22 -10.91 -9.79 4.84
N ASP A 23 -10.24 -10.53 5.70
CA ASP A 23 -9.71 -11.86 5.39
C ASP A 23 -8.76 -11.84 4.19
N GLY A 24 -8.01 -10.73 4.05
CA GLY A 24 -7.02 -10.57 3.00
C GLY A 24 -5.66 -11.12 3.40
N TYR A 25 -4.95 -11.65 2.40
CA TYR A 25 -3.60 -12.16 2.55
C TYR A 25 -2.69 -11.49 1.53
N ILE A 26 -1.58 -10.94 1.98
CA ILE A 26 -0.59 -10.35 1.07
C ILE A 26 0.11 -11.53 0.38
N ILE A 27 -0.07 -11.65 -0.94
CA ILE A 27 0.45 -12.78 -1.72
C ILE A 27 1.64 -12.40 -2.59
N ASP A 28 1.86 -11.11 -2.84
CA ASP A 28 2.98 -10.64 -3.65
C ASP A 28 3.37 -9.23 -3.24
N VAL A 29 4.66 -8.97 -3.18
CA VAL A 29 5.23 -7.66 -2.85
C VAL A 29 6.35 -7.39 -3.85
N ARG A 30 6.24 -6.25 -4.57
CA ARG A 30 7.28 -5.82 -5.51
C ARG A 30 7.71 -4.40 -5.19
N TYR A 31 8.98 -4.26 -4.90
CA TYR A 31 9.61 -2.97 -4.72
C TYR A 31 10.51 -2.68 -5.91
N THR A 32 10.40 -1.47 -6.46
CA THR A 32 11.24 -1.03 -7.58
C THR A 32 11.74 0.38 -7.32
N HIS A 33 13.04 0.58 -7.49
CA HIS A 33 13.63 1.91 -7.49
C HIS A 33 13.73 2.36 -8.95
N MET A 34 13.03 3.44 -9.31
CA MET A 34 12.90 3.91 -10.69
C MET A 34 13.76 5.13 -10.97
N GLY A 35 14.50 5.62 -9.98
CA GLY A 35 15.31 6.82 -10.09
C GLY A 35 16.79 6.57 -10.25
N ILE A 36 17.20 5.39 -10.76
CA ILE A 36 18.61 5.06 -10.95
C ILE A 36 18.98 5.30 -12.40
N SER A 37 19.95 6.19 -12.64
CA SER A 37 20.47 6.50 -13.97
C SER A 37 21.97 6.23 -14.01
N LYS A 38 22.46 5.71 -15.13
CA LYS A 38 23.89 5.52 -15.34
C LYS A 38 24.47 6.77 -15.98
N THR A 39 25.57 7.26 -15.42
CA THR A 39 26.32 8.41 -15.93
C THR A 39 27.75 7.98 -16.24
N GLU A 40 28.54 8.87 -16.83
CA GLU A 40 29.95 8.61 -17.13
C GLU A 40 30.78 8.32 -15.87
N SER A 41 30.42 8.93 -14.75
CA SER A 41 31.14 8.80 -13.49
C SER A 41 30.53 7.76 -12.54
N GLY A 42 29.49 7.03 -12.96
CA GLY A 42 28.82 6.04 -12.13
C GLY A 42 27.31 6.13 -12.25
N HIS A 43 26.63 5.84 -11.15
CA HIS A 43 25.17 5.92 -11.10
C HIS A 43 24.72 7.14 -10.34
N TYR A 44 23.68 7.80 -10.86
CA TYR A 44 22.95 8.83 -10.16
C TYR A 44 21.67 8.21 -9.60
N VAL A 45 21.39 8.46 -8.33
CA VAL A 45 20.19 7.93 -7.66
C VAL A 45 19.33 9.09 -7.23
N GLU A 46 18.14 9.18 -7.80
CA GLU A 46 17.15 10.18 -7.42
C GLU A 46 16.31 9.61 -6.28
N PRO A 47 16.32 10.27 -5.10
CA PRO A 47 15.56 9.76 -3.96
C PRO A 47 14.05 9.82 -4.19
N TYR A 48 13.31 8.95 -3.51
CA TYR A 48 11.84 8.90 -3.53
C TYR A 48 11.20 8.54 -4.88
N LYS A 49 11.97 8.24 -5.92
CA LYS A 49 11.43 7.65 -7.15
C LYS A 49 11.31 6.14 -7.00
N THR A 50 10.44 5.75 -6.12
CA THR A 50 10.26 4.36 -5.71
C THR A 50 8.80 3.95 -5.88
N LYS A 51 8.60 2.66 -6.10
CA LYS A 51 7.27 2.08 -6.29
C LYS A 51 7.18 0.79 -5.48
N LEU A 52 6.05 0.60 -4.82
CA LEU A 52 5.71 -0.64 -4.15
C LEU A 52 4.37 -1.13 -4.67
N ILE A 53 4.31 -2.37 -5.12
CA ILE A 53 3.07 -3.00 -5.57
C ILE A 53 2.77 -4.15 -4.63
N LEU A 54 1.58 -4.13 -4.05
CA LEU A 54 1.06 -5.23 -3.23
C LEU A 54 -0.07 -5.91 -3.98
N GLN A 55 -0.09 -7.24 -3.95
CA GLN A 55 -1.25 -8.03 -4.35
C GLN A 55 -1.80 -8.72 -3.13
N ILE A 56 -3.08 -8.56 -2.89
CA ILE A 56 -3.77 -9.05 -1.71
C ILE A 56 -4.93 -9.93 -2.16
N LEU A 57 -4.89 -11.20 -1.78
CA LEU A 57 -5.98 -12.13 -2.00
C LEU A 57 -7.02 -11.91 -0.91
N VAL A 58 -8.21 -11.44 -1.29
CA VAL A 58 -9.28 -11.14 -0.35
C VAL A 58 -10.31 -12.27 -0.38
N THR A 59 -10.18 -13.21 0.54
CA THR A 59 -11.01 -14.41 0.55
C THR A 59 -12.48 -14.09 0.84
N SER A 60 -12.76 -13.02 1.59
CA SER A 60 -14.13 -12.56 1.83
C SER A 60 -14.82 -12.00 0.58
N MET A 61 -14.09 -11.82 -0.51
CA MET A 61 -14.60 -11.33 -1.80
C MET A 61 -14.49 -12.40 -2.90
N TRP A 62 -14.79 -13.65 -2.59
CA TRP A 62 -14.72 -14.75 -3.55
C TRP A 62 -13.31 -14.90 -4.14
N ASP A 63 -12.30 -14.74 -3.30
CA ASP A 63 -10.88 -14.85 -3.67
C ASP A 63 -10.44 -13.83 -4.73
N ALA A 64 -11.07 -12.67 -4.74
CA ALA A 64 -10.62 -11.57 -5.60
C ALA A 64 -9.22 -11.10 -5.18
N VAL A 65 -8.40 -10.72 -6.15
CA VAL A 65 -7.08 -10.15 -5.90
C VAL A 65 -7.16 -8.63 -6.07
N VAL A 66 -6.81 -7.92 -5.02
CA VAL A 66 -6.70 -6.45 -5.04
C VAL A 66 -5.23 -6.09 -5.21
N GLU A 67 -4.93 -5.30 -6.23
CA GLU A 67 -3.59 -4.78 -6.45
C GLU A 67 -3.53 -3.33 -6.02
N ILE A 68 -2.56 -3.00 -5.18
CA ILE A 68 -2.35 -1.64 -4.68
C ILE A 68 -0.96 -1.20 -5.12
N GLU A 69 -0.88 -0.01 -5.72
CA GLU A 69 0.37 0.59 -6.14
C GLU A 69 0.61 1.88 -5.38
N PHE A 70 1.77 1.95 -4.74
CA PHE A 70 2.22 3.13 -4.01
C PHE A 70 3.41 3.73 -4.74
N ASP A 71 3.39 5.03 -4.96
CA ASP A 71 4.50 5.75 -5.59
C ASP A 71 5.08 6.79 -4.64
N SER A 72 6.38 7.05 -4.78
CA SER A 72 7.14 7.97 -3.92
C SER A 72 7.05 7.54 -2.47
N LEU A 73 7.66 6.40 -2.20
CA LEU A 73 7.66 5.78 -0.88
C LEU A 73 8.49 6.61 0.11
N LEU A 74 7.97 6.72 1.31
CA LEU A 74 8.66 7.40 2.42
C LEU A 74 9.13 6.37 3.46
N GLU A 75 8.24 5.45 3.80
CA GLU A 75 8.53 4.42 4.78
C GLU A 75 7.58 3.26 4.56
N TRP A 76 8.04 2.03 4.69
CA TRP A 76 7.16 0.89 4.56
C TRP A 76 7.74 -0.33 5.26
N GLN A 77 6.85 -1.22 5.65
CA GLN A 77 7.18 -2.49 6.28
C GLN A 77 6.11 -3.50 5.93
N ILE A 78 6.53 -4.65 5.45
CA ILE A 78 5.63 -5.79 5.27
C ILE A 78 6.07 -6.86 6.26
N LYS A 79 5.17 -7.21 7.15
CA LYS A 79 5.44 -8.15 8.23
C LYS A 79 4.75 -9.47 7.93
N ASP A 80 5.54 -10.54 7.89
CA ASP A 80 5.01 -11.89 7.74
C ASP A 80 4.64 -12.42 9.11
N ASN A 81 3.35 -12.60 9.34
CA ASN A 81 2.81 -13.13 10.59
C ASN A 81 2.49 -14.62 10.50
N GLY A 82 2.89 -15.28 9.41
CA GLY A 82 2.60 -16.69 9.21
C GLY A 82 1.14 -16.93 8.85
N PHE A 83 0.27 -16.91 9.82
CA PHE A 83 -1.18 -17.09 9.63
C PHE A 83 -1.96 -15.78 9.62
N GLY A 84 -1.25 -14.65 9.67
CA GLY A 84 -1.89 -13.35 9.79
C GLY A 84 -2.63 -12.95 8.53
N ASP A 85 -3.94 -12.84 8.62
CA ASP A 85 -4.76 -12.21 7.60
C ASP A 85 -5.01 -10.73 7.98
N ILE A 86 -5.44 -9.97 7.00
CA ILE A 86 -5.89 -8.60 7.24
C ILE A 86 -7.30 -8.68 7.82
N PHE A 87 -7.49 -8.13 9.01
CA PHE A 87 -8.80 -8.07 9.62
C PHE A 87 -9.60 -6.86 9.10
N HIS A 88 -8.96 -5.69 9.12
CA HIS A 88 -9.62 -4.44 8.73
C HIS A 88 -8.56 -3.41 8.37
N THR A 89 -8.37 -3.17 7.08
CA THR A 89 -7.36 -2.20 6.62
C THR A 89 -7.83 -0.77 6.89
N SER A 90 -6.86 0.13 6.99
CA SER A 90 -7.12 1.57 7.10
C SER A 90 -6.26 2.35 6.14
N VAL A 91 -6.79 3.49 5.70
CA VAL A 91 -6.07 4.47 4.89
C VAL A 91 -6.36 5.84 5.47
N THR A 92 -5.30 6.56 5.81
CA THR A 92 -5.43 7.93 6.35
C THR A 92 -4.45 8.86 5.65
N PHE A 93 -4.64 10.16 5.85
CA PHE A 93 -3.71 11.19 5.36
C PHE A 93 -3.03 11.82 6.58
N ASP A 94 -1.73 12.05 6.49
CA ASP A 94 -1.03 12.82 7.51
C ASP A 94 -1.16 14.33 7.27
N GLU A 95 -0.53 15.15 8.10
CA GLU A 95 -0.63 16.61 8.00
C GLU A 95 0.01 17.18 6.72
N ARG A 96 0.78 16.38 5.98
CA ARG A 96 1.38 16.76 4.69
C ARG A 96 0.66 16.10 3.52
N ASN A 97 -0.54 15.57 3.74
CA ASN A 97 -1.32 14.84 2.73
C ASN A 97 -0.63 13.60 2.17
N ARG A 98 0.31 13.02 2.91
CA ARG A 98 0.87 11.73 2.55
C ARG A 98 -0.09 10.64 2.98
N ILE A 99 -0.12 9.56 2.21
CA ILE A 99 -1.04 8.46 2.44
C ILE A 99 -0.39 7.45 3.38
N ILE A 100 -1.14 7.05 4.40
CA ILE A 100 -0.75 6.00 5.33
C ILE A 100 -1.73 4.85 5.17
N TRP A 101 -1.25 3.76 4.57
CA TRP A 101 -1.98 2.50 4.51
C TRP A 101 -1.49 1.58 5.62
N SER A 102 -2.40 0.87 6.27
CA SER A 102 -2.06 -0.10 7.30
C SER A 102 -2.96 -1.34 7.17
N ASP A 103 -2.41 -2.49 7.51
CA ASP A 103 -3.18 -3.74 7.55
C ASP A 103 -4.12 -3.83 8.75
N ASP A 104 -4.08 -2.85 9.64
CA ASP A 104 -4.94 -2.77 10.82
C ASP A 104 -5.43 -1.34 11.01
N ALA A 105 -6.35 -1.13 11.93
CA ALA A 105 -6.86 0.20 12.24
C ALA A 105 -5.72 1.12 12.71
N TYR A 106 -5.63 2.31 12.10
CA TYR A 106 -4.63 3.29 12.47
C TYR A 106 -5.02 3.97 13.79
N THR A 107 -4.20 3.80 14.82
CA THR A 107 -4.41 4.43 16.12
C THR A 107 -3.26 5.36 16.48
N SER A 108 -2.03 5.04 16.06
CA SER A 108 -0.85 5.86 16.32
C SER A 108 0.30 5.41 15.42
N ARG A 109 1.34 6.25 15.31
CA ARG A 109 2.57 5.90 14.60
C ARG A 109 3.24 4.65 15.18
N ASP A 110 3.23 4.51 16.50
CA ASP A 110 3.82 3.33 17.14
C ASP A 110 3.03 2.07 16.85
N ALA A 111 1.71 2.17 16.76
CA ALA A 111 0.85 1.03 16.42
C ALA A 111 1.07 0.53 15.00
N LEU A 112 1.43 1.41 14.05
CA LEU A 112 1.75 1.00 12.68
C LEU A 112 2.84 -0.06 12.63
N LYS A 113 3.87 0.08 13.46
CA LYS A 113 5.05 -0.78 13.43
C LYS A 113 4.77 -2.20 13.93
N ARG A 114 3.59 -2.47 14.45
CA ARG A 114 3.17 -3.81 14.86
C ARG A 114 2.74 -4.68 13.69
N GLY A 115 2.40 -4.08 12.56
CA GLY A 115 1.93 -4.80 11.38
C GLY A 115 2.59 -4.31 10.11
N SER A 116 1.90 -4.53 9.00
CA SER A 116 2.33 -4.04 7.69
C SER A 116 1.75 -2.66 7.43
N TYR A 117 2.57 -1.77 6.89
CA TYR A 117 2.12 -0.41 6.56
C TYR A 117 2.96 0.17 5.43
N VAL A 118 2.40 1.18 4.78
CA VAL A 118 3.08 1.94 3.73
C VAL A 118 2.73 3.42 3.91
N ILE A 119 3.76 4.27 3.91
CA ILE A 119 3.61 5.73 3.85
C ILE A 119 4.19 6.17 2.52
N ALA A 120 3.36 6.79 1.69
CA ALA A 120 3.73 7.19 0.34
C ALA A 120 3.02 8.47 -0.05
N SER A 121 3.52 9.12 -1.11
CA SER A 121 2.87 10.33 -1.63
C SER A 121 1.64 10.01 -2.47
N PHE A 122 1.63 8.85 -3.13
CA PHE A 122 0.54 8.45 -4.04
C PHE A 122 0.15 7.01 -3.81
N MET A 123 -1.14 6.73 -4.01
CA MET A 123 -1.71 5.40 -3.92
C MET A 123 -2.81 5.24 -4.96
N LYS A 124 -2.83 4.11 -5.63
CA LYS A 124 -3.93 3.70 -6.51
C LYS A 124 -4.15 2.20 -6.40
N TRP A 125 -5.32 1.75 -6.79
CA TRP A 125 -5.71 0.35 -6.61
C TRP A 125 -6.61 -0.12 -7.73
N ARG A 126 -6.69 -1.43 -7.89
CA ARG A 126 -7.64 -2.09 -8.79
C ARG A 126 -7.91 -3.50 -8.31
N ILE A 127 -9.02 -4.06 -8.78
CA ILE A 127 -9.33 -5.46 -8.58
C ILE A 127 -8.92 -6.19 -9.85
N LEU A 128 -8.08 -7.21 -9.72
CA LEU A 128 -7.65 -8.02 -10.86
C LEU A 128 -8.75 -9.04 -11.19
N GLU A 129 -8.95 -9.23 -12.46
CA GLU A 129 -9.94 -10.19 -12.97
C GLU A 129 -9.28 -11.46 -13.48
#